data_65d0032cbbd49b976eff43f34b7f602d
#
_entry.id   65d0032cbbd49b976eff43f34b7f602d
#
_cell.length_a   1.000
_cell.length_b   1.000
_cell.length_c   1.000
_cell.angle_alpha   90.00
_cell.angle_beta   90.00
_cell.angle_gamma   90.00
#
_symmetry.space_group_name_H-M   'P 1'
#
loop_
_entity.id
_entity.type
_entity.pdbx_description
1 polymer ?
#
loop_
_entity_poly.entity_id
_entity_poly.type
_entity_poly.pdbx_seq_one_letter_code
_entity_poly.pdbx_strand_id
1 'polypeptide(L)'
;SMLRLRMTAGRVTKEKMAFVTDSIRKYNINHLHFTTCQTIQLHDLQPEVLYPVMENALSHNIVTMGGGGDFPRNVMCPPLSGVEQGEYFNVLPYAEIAGEYLMNFIKAEKMPRKLKVCFSNSPKNFTHATFRDLGFVANENGKFDVYSAGGLGNNYKMGVKVAENVEPNKILFYIKA
;
A
#
# COMPACT_ATOMS: atom_id res chain seq x y z
N SER A 1 13.49 -16.95 7.54
CA SER A 1 12.18 -16.55 6.97
C SER A 1 12.02 -15.04 6.92
N MET A 2 11.01 -14.54 6.20
CA MET A 2 10.72 -13.12 6.10
C MET A 2 9.24 -12.88 6.41
N LEU A 3 8.96 -11.88 7.25
CA LEU A 3 7.60 -11.43 7.55
C LEU A 3 7.41 -10.02 7.01
N ARG A 4 6.26 -9.76 6.39
CA ARG A 4 5.92 -8.43 5.89
C ARG A 4 4.78 -7.83 6.71
N LEU A 5 5.02 -6.65 7.23
CA LEU A 5 4.07 -5.86 8.01
C LEU A 5 3.38 -4.87 7.07
N ARG A 6 2.06 -4.98 6.91
CA ARG A 6 1.29 -4.01 6.11
C ARG A 6 1.13 -2.72 6.89
N MET A 7 1.52 -1.63 6.26
CA MET A 7 1.31 -0.27 6.75
C MET A 7 0.35 0.40 5.76
N THR A 8 -0.94 0.36 6.05
CA THR A 8 -1.97 0.89 5.13
C THR A 8 -1.64 2.32 4.73
N ALA A 9 -1.63 2.60 3.44
CA ALA A 9 -1.23 3.88 2.86
C ALA A 9 0.17 4.38 3.29
N GLY A 10 1.03 3.48 3.77
CA GLY A 10 2.35 3.83 4.29
C GLY A 10 2.34 4.50 5.67
N ARG A 11 1.19 4.62 6.32
CA ARG A 11 1.05 5.30 7.60
C ARG A 11 1.58 4.46 8.76
N VAL A 12 2.57 4.99 9.45
CA VAL A 12 3.18 4.37 10.64
C VAL A 12 2.98 5.29 11.84
N THR A 13 2.18 4.85 12.82
CA THR A 13 2.01 5.56 14.10
C THR A 13 3.16 5.26 15.05
N LYS A 14 3.26 6.02 16.15
CA LYS A 14 4.26 5.77 17.21
C LYS A 14 4.12 4.36 17.79
N GLU A 15 2.89 3.90 18.01
CA GLU A 15 2.59 2.57 18.56
C GLU A 15 3.05 1.47 17.60
N LYS A 16 2.79 1.63 16.29
CA LYS A 16 3.28 0.68 15.29
C LYS A 16 4.80 0.65 15.20
N MET A 17 5.45 1.81 15.29
CA MET A 17 6.90 1.87 15.28
C MET A 17 7.50 1.29 16.58
N ALA A 18 6.87 1.53 17.73
CA ALA A 18 7.27 0.93 18.99
C ALA A 18 7.20 -0.61 18.91
N PHE A 19 6.09 -1.15 18.40
CA PHE A 19 5.96 -2.59 18.14
C PHE A 19 7.12 -3.14 17.28
N VAL A 20 7.47 -2.45 16.19
CA VAL A 20 8.57 -2.88 15.32
C VAL A 20 9.90 -2.87 16.08
N THR A 21 10.17 -1.80 16.82
CA THR A 21 11.41 -1.64 17.60
C THR A 21 11.53 -2.70 18.69
N ASP A 22 10.45 -2.94 19.42
CA ASP A 22 10.41 -3.93 20.51
C ASP A 22 10.54 -5.36 19.97
N SER A 23 9.92 -5.64 18.81
CA SER A 23 10.10 -6.93 18.14
C SER A 23 11.55 -7.15 17.71
N ILE A 24 12.21 -6.13 17.15
CA ILE A 24 13.62 -6.17 16.77
C ILE A 24 14.50 -6.51 17.99
N ARG A 25 14.31 -5.81 19.10
CA ARG A 25 15.07 -6.02 20.33
C ARG A 25 14.81 -7.38 20.96
N LYS A 26 13.53 -7.75 21.09
CA LYS A 26 13.11 -8.97 21.77
C LYS A 26 13.59 -10.24 21.05
N TYR A 27 13.57 -10.23 19.72
CA TYR A 27 13.89 -11.40 18.91
C TYR A 27 15.24 -11.31 18.19
N ASN A 28 16.03 -10.28 18.52
CA ASN A 28 17.35 -10.04 17.91
C ASN A 28 17.31 -10.06 16.38
N ILE A 29 16.38 -9.29 15.79
CA ILE A 29 16.18 -9.22 14.35
C ILE A 29 17.23 -8.26 13.77
N ASN A 30 18.14 -8.79 12.96
CA ASN A 30 19.29 -8.05 12.44
C ASN A 30 19.02 -7.29 11.15
N HIS A 31 17.95 -7.65 10.42
CA HIS A 31 17.70 -7.09 9.10
C HIS A 31 16.23 -6.66 8.94
N LEU A 32 16.04 -5.38 8.70
CA LEU A 32 14.77 -4.74 8.40
C LEU A 32 14.85 -4.04 7.05
N HIS A 33 13.78 -4.09 6.26
CA HIS A 33 13.71 -3.45 4.96
C HIS A 33 12.41 -2.65 4.79
N PHE A 34 12.51 -1.38 4.39
CA PHE A 34 11.39 -0.57 3.93
C PHE A 34 11.19 -0.78 2.44
N THR A 35 9.99 -1.12 2.02
CA THR A 35 9.72 -1.46 0.62
C THR A 35 9.13 -0.28 -0.15
N THR A 36 9.27 -0.29 -1.48
CA THR A 36 8.64 0.69 -2.38
C THR A 36 7.11 0.67 -2.35
N CYS A 37 6.50 -0.41 -1.84
CA CYS A 37 5.05 -0.47 -1.58
C CYS A 37 4.69 -0.03 -0.16
N GLN A 38 5.60 0.69 0.52
CA GLN A 38 5.38 1.28 1.84
C GLN A 38 4.98 0.24 2.90
N THR A 39 5.65 -0.90 2.90
CA THR A 39 5.55 -1.93 3.93
C THR A 39 6.90 -2.10 4.63
N ILE A 40 6.88 -2.69 5.82
CA ILE A 40 8.09 -3.05 6.54
C ILE A 40 8.29 -4.56 6.44
N GLN A 41 9.50 -5.01 6.15
CA GLN A 41 9.87 -6.41 6.16
C GLN A 41 10.84 -6.68 7.31
N LEU A 42 10.58 -7.72 8.06
CA LEU A 42 11.51 -8.30 9.03
C LEU A 42 12.12 -9.55 8.39
N HIS A 43 13.44 -9.59 8.28
CA HIS A 43 14.16 -10.66 7.62
C HIS A 43 14.86 -11.59 8.61
N ASP A 44 15.30 -12.72 8.11
CA ASP A 44 16.13 -13.72 8.82
C ASP A 44 15.47 -14.27 10.10
N LEU A 45 14.13 -14.25 10.13
CA LEU A 45 13.36 -14.74 11.26
C LEU A 45 13.48 -16.26 11.37
N GLN A 46 13.72 -16.73 12.59
CA GLN A 46 13.62 -18.14 12.93
C GLN A 46 12.14 -18.57 12.93
N PRO A 47 11.81 -19.83 12.60
CA PRO A 47 10.42 -20.30 12.53
C PRO A 47 9.64 -20.06 13.82
N GLU A 48 10.28 -20.21 14.96
CA GLU A 48 9.66 -20.06 16.31
C GLU A 48 9.26 -18.62 16.62
N VAL A 49 9.89 -17.65 15.95
CA VAL A 49 9.63 -16.21 16.13
C VAL A 49 8.44 -15.72 15.29
N LEU A 50 8.12 -16.40 14.19
CA LEU A 50 7.12 -15.95 13.22
C LEU A 50 5.74 -15.78 13.87
N TYR A 51 5.24 -16.84 14.51
CA TYR A 51 3.89 -16.81 15.12
C TYR A 51 3.76 -15.76 16.23
N PRO A 52 4.66 -15.69 17.21
CA PRO A 52 4.61 -14.64 18.24
C PRO A 52 4.64 -13.22 17.69
N VAL A 53 5.45 -12.96 16.65
CA VAL A 53 5.50 -11.64 16.00
C VAL A 53 4.21 -11.35 15.26
N MET A 54 3.63 -12.32 14.53
CA MET A 54 2.36 -12.15 13.82
C MET A 54 1.20 -11.87 14.78
N GLU A 55 1.10 -12.61 15.87
CA GLU A 55 0.06 -12.43 16.89
C GLU A 55 0.17 -11.04 17.54
N ASN A 56 1.37 -10.65 17.94
CA ASN A 56 1.61 -9.34 18.51
C ASN A 56 1.40 -8.20 17.49
N ALA A 57 1.69 -8.41 16.20
CA ALA A 57 1.38 -7.46 15.14
C ALA A 57 -0.13 -7.18 15.04
N LEU A 58 -0.96 -8.21 15.11
CA LEU A 58 -2.42 -8.09 15.09
C LEU A 58 -2.94 -7.25 16.24
N SER A 59 -2.41 -7.41 17.45
CA SER A 59 -2.81 -6.60 18.62
C SER A 59 -2.47 -5.10 18.47
N HIS A 60 -1.55 -4.77 17.56
CA HIS A 60 -1.19 -3.39 17.18
C HIS A 60 -1.84 -2.94 15.86
N ASN A 61 -2.89 -3.64 15.40
CA ASN A 61 -3.55 -3.37 14.12
C ASN A 61 -2.58 -3.38 12.92
N ILE A 62 -1.62 -4.31 12.94
CA ILE A 62 -0.69 -4.54 11.84
C ILE A 62 -1.00 -5.90 11.22
N VAL A 63 -1.45 -5.90 9.98
CA VAL A 63 -1.76 -7.12 9.24
C VAL A 63 -0.51 -7.63 8.52
N THR A 64 -0.28 -8.93 8.58
CA THR A 64 0.82 -9.61 7.88
C THR A 64 0.35 -10.36 6.63
N MET A 65 -0.98 -10.53 6.49
CA MET A 65 -1.62 -11.23 5.39
C MET A 65 -1.56 -10.44 4.07
N GLY A 66 -1.49 -11.14 2.92
CA GLY A 66 -1.46 -10.51 1.60
C GLY A 66 -0.18 -9.72 1.30
N GLY A 67 0.83 -9.79 2.16
CA GLY A 67 2.12 -9.14 1.93
C GLY A 67 2.96 -9.79 0.83
N GLY A 68 2.73 -11.08 0.55
CA GLY A 68 3.36 -11.87 -0.51
C GLY A 68 2.33 -12.51 -1.44
N GLY A 69 2.78 -13.25 -2.47
CA GLY A 69 1.90 -13.99 -3.38
C GLY A 69 1.05 -13.11 -4.31
N ASP A 70 0.04 -13.70 -4.92
CA ASP A 70 -0.84 -13.04 -5.89
C ASP A 70 -2.11 -12.52 -5.20
N PHE A 71 -1.88 -11.48 -4.40
CA PHE A 71 -2.91 -10.78 -3.62
C PHE A 71 -2.83 -9.27 -3.84
N PRO A 72 -3.88 -8.52 -3.48
CA PRO A 72 -3.81 -7.08 -3.39
C PRO A 72 -2.70 -6.66 -2.43
N ARG A 73 -1.74 -5.88 -2.95
CA ARG A 73 -0.61 -5.39 -2.17
C ARG A 73 -1.03 -4.19 -1.32
N ASN A 74 -0.12 -3.71 -0.48
CA ASN A 74 -0.36 -2.48 0.24
C ASN A 74 -0.68 -1.33 -0.72
N VAL A 75 -1.69 -0.53 -0.42
CA VAL A 75 -2.02 0.67 -1.19
C VAL A 75 -0.98 1.74 -0.88
N MET A 76 -0.46 2.38 -1.92
CA MET A 76 0.58 3.40 -1.79
C MET A 76 -0.04 4.79 -1.81
N CYS A 77 0.50 5.67 -0.97
CA CYS A 77 0.09 7.07 -0.82
C CYS A 77 1.34 7.96 -0.75
N PRO A 78 1.32 9.19 -1.28
CA PRO A 78 2.43 10.11 -1.08
C PRO A 78 2.68 10.35 0.41
N PRO A 79 3.94 10.28 0.88
CA PRO A 79 4.24 10.36 2.32
C PRO A 79 3.90 11.71 2.96
N LEU A 80 3.79 12.76 2.15
CA LEU A 80 3.44 14.10 2.59
C LEU A 80 1.99 14.49 2.27
N SER A 81 1.15 13.54 1.84
CA SER A 81 -0.26 13.85 1.54
C SER A 81 -0.99 14.40 2.76
N GLY A 82 -1.66 15.51 2.60
CA GLY A 82 -2.34 16.28 3.65
C GLY A 82 -1.48 17.40 4.24
N VAL A 83 -0.16 17.46 3.93
CA VAL A 83 0.75 18.50 4.41
C VAL A 83 1.70 19.02 3.32
N GLU A 84 1.67 18.45 2.12
CA GLU A 84 2.53 18.86 1.01
C GLU A 84 2.07 20.19 0.42
N GLN A 85 2.95 21.16 0.38
CA GLN A 85 2.66 22.43 -0.29
C GLN A 85 2.50 22.21 -1.80
N GLY A 86 1.36 22.66 -2.35
CA GLY A 86 1.04 22.54 -3.78
C GLY A 86 0.43 21.18 -4.16
N GLU A 87 -0.01 20.37 -3.19
CA GLU A 87 -0.88 19.24 -3.49
C GLU A 87 -2.27 19.74 -3.95
N TYR A 88 -2.95 18.97 -4.79
CA TYR A 88 -4.32 19.31 -5.18
C TYR A 88 -5.29 19.09 -4.01
N PHE A 89 -5.15 17.96 -3.33
CA PHE A 89 -5.87 17.66 -2.09
C PHE A 89 -5.27 16.44 -1.37
N ASN A 90 -5.63 16.28 -0.09
CA ASN A 90 -5.20 15.15 0.72
C ASN A 90 -5.81 13.84 0.23
N VAL A 91 -4.99 12.93 -0.30
CA VAL A 91 -5.42 11.62 -0.81
C VAL A 91 -5.27 10.48 0.23
N LEU A 92 -4.70 10.76 1.40
CA LEU A 92 -4.48 9.73 2.43
C LEU A 92 -5.77 9.02 2.87
N PRO A 93 -6.90 9.72 3.14
CA PRO A 93 -8.15 9.04 3.54
C PRO A 93 -8.65 8.05 2.48
N TYR A 94 -8.49 8.38 1.21
CA TYR A 94 -8.91 7.51 0.09
C TYR A 94 -8.00 6.30 -0.06
N ALA A 95 -6.72 6.46 0.16
CA ALA A 95 -5.76 5.36 0.16
C ALA A 95 -5.99 4.39 1.33
N GLU A 96 -6.37 4.91 2.50
CA GLU A 96 -6.74 4.09 3.68
C GLU A 96 -8.01 3.28 3.39
N ILE A 97 -9.09 3.91 2.92
CA ILE A 97 -10.35 3.24 2.56
C ILE A 97 -10.12 2.18 1.47
N ALA A 98 -9.33 2.49 0.44
CA ALA A 98 -8.98 1.53 -0.60
C ALA A 98 -8.20 0.34 -0.05
N GLY A 99 -7.28 0.59 0.88
CA GLY A 99 -6.50 -0.45 1.54
C GLY A 99 -7.37 -1.39 2.38
N GLU A 100 -8.30 -0.85 3.15
CA GLU A 100 -9.26 -1.63 3.94
C GLU A 100 -10.19 -2.45 3.04
N TYR A 101 -10.73 -1.84 1.99
CA TYR A 101 -11.59 -2.52 1.02
C TYR A 101 -10.89 -3.71 0.37
N LEU A 102 -9.63 -3.54 -0.06
CA LEU A 102 -8.84 -4.59 -0.69
C LEU A 102 -8.50 -5.77 0.24
N MET A 103 -8.54 -5.57 1.56
CA MET A 103 -8.35 -6.68 2.51
C MET A 103 -9.42 -7.75 2.40
N ASN A 104 -10.63 -7.39 1.97
CA ASN A 104 -11.73 -8.34 1.78
C ASN A 104 -11.42 -9.37 0.68
N PHE A 105 -10.67 -8.97 -0.36
CA PHE A 105 -10.31 -9.84 -1.48
C PHE A 105 -9.19 -10.84 -1.13
N ILE A 106 -8.40 -10.59 -0.11
CA ILE A 106 -7.31 -11.50 0.30
C ILE A 106 -7.85 -12.86 0.77
N LYS A 107 -9.06 -12.89 1.31
CA LYS A 107 -9.70 -14.13 1.80
C LYS A 107 -10.68 -14.74 0.81
N ALA A 108 -11.26 -13.91 -0.05
CA ALA A 108 -12.39 -14.30 -0.89
C ALA A 108 -11.98 -14.71 -2.31
N GLU A 109 -10.93 -14.09 -2.86
CA GLU A 109 -10.65 -14.19 -4.29
C GLU A 109 -9.21 -14.66 -4.56
N LYS A 110 -9.08 -15.64 -5.45
CA LYS A 110 -7.78 -16.03 -6.02
C LYS A 110 -7.49 -15.11 -7.20
N MET A 111 -6.55 -14.19 -7.02
CA MET A 111 -6.14 -13.30 -8.10
C MET A 111 -5.14 -13.97 -9.05
N PRO A 112 -5.21 -13.68 -10.35
CA PRO A 112 -4.26 -14.23 -11.34
C PRO A 112 -2.84 -13.68 -11.12
N ARG A 113 -2.73 -12.48 -10.53
CA ARG A 113 -1.47 -11.79 -10.24
C ARG A 113 -1.65 -10.79 -9.09
N LYS A 114 -0.54 -10.39 -8.46
CA LYS A 114 -0.53 -9.32 -7.46
C LYS A 114 -1.07 -8.02 -8.05
N LEU A 115 -1.95 -7.34 -7.32
CA LEU A 115 -2.50 -6.02 -7.66
C LEU A 115 -1.83 -4.93 -6.82
N LYS A 116 -1.32 -3.90 -7.47
CA LYS A 116 -0.74 -2.71 -6.83
C LYS A 116 -1.59 -1.50 -7.13
N VAL A 117 -2.23 -0.98 -6.11
CA VAL A 117 -3.01 0.26 -6.17
C VAL A 117 -2.21 1.41 -5.58
N CYS A 118 -2.28 2.57 -6.21
CA CYS A 118 -1.46 3.72 -5.85
C CYS A 118 -2.24 5.02 -6.01
N PHE A 119 -2.06 5.94 -5.06
CA PHE A 119 -2.60 7.29 -5.13
C PHE A 119 -1.46 8.30 -5.33
N SER A 120 -1.76 9.40 -6.04
CA SER A 120 -0.91 10.58 -6.17
C SER A 120 -1.73 11.83 -5.84
N ASN A 121 -1.17 12.75 -5.06
CA ASN A 121 -1.83 13.97 -4.58
C ASN A 121 -1.49 15.21 -5.42
N SER A 122 -0.53 15.08 -6.35
CA SER A 122 0.00 16.24 -7.07
C SER A 122 0.57 15.84 -8.43
N PRO A 123 0.85 16.82 -9.33
CA PRO A 123 1.50 16.57 -10.62
C PRO A 123 2.87 15.90 -10.52
N LYS A 124 3.54 16.04 -9.36
CA LYS A 124 4.87 15.45 -9.12
C LYS A 124 4.84 13.92 -9.14
N ASN A 125 3.69 13.30 -8.86
CA ASN A 125 3.47 11.86 -8.96
C ASN A 125 4.55 11.02 -8.26
N PHE A 126 4.94 11.38 -7.04
CA PHE A 126 6.03 10.72 -6.28
C PHE A 126 5.83 9.22 -6.04
N THR A 127 4.59 8.77 -5.97
CA THR A 127 4.25 7.36 -5.83
C THR A 127 4.26 6.61 -7.16
N HIS A 128 4.46 7.34 -8.26
CA HIS A 128 4.45 6.78 -9.61
C HIS A 128 3.14 6.04 -9.95
N ALA A 129 2.00 6.65 -9.63
CA ALA A 129 0.68 6.07 -9.87
C ALA A 129 0.42 5.73 -11.35
N THR A 130 1.03 6.48 -12.27
CA THR A 130 0.86 6.33 -13.72
C THR A 130 1.47 5.06 -14.33
N PHE A 131 2.27 4.28 -13.57
CA PHE A 131 2.77 2.98 -14.07
C PHE A 131 2.47 1.81 -13.10
N ARG A 132 1.47 1.95 -12.24
CA ARG A 132 0.98 0.85 -11.40
C ARG A 132 -0.13 0.07 -12.10
N ASP A 133 -0.51 -1.07 -11.52
CA ASP A 133 -1.62 -1.85 -12.06
C ASP A 133 -2.91 -1.03 -12.06
N LEU A 134 -3.11 -0.22 -11.01
CA LEU A 134 -4.18 0.78 -10.90
C LEU A 134 -3.67 2.02 -10.16
N GLY A 135 -3.78 3.19 -10.78
CA GLY A 135 -3.33 4.46 -10.25
C GLY A 135 -4.42 5.53 -10.25
N PHE A 136 -4.56 6.22 -9.12
CA PHE A 136 -5.47 7.36 -8.95
C PHE A 136 -4.61 8.62 -8.78
N VAL A 137 -4.67 9.53 -9.74
CA VAL A 137 -3.92 10.79 -9.74
C VAL A 137 -4.89 11.91 -9.46
N ALA A 138 -4.71 12.60 -8.32
CA ALA A 138 -5.48 13.79 -8.01
C ALA A 138 -5.28 14.87 -9.06
N ASN A 139 -6.32 15.63 -9.36
CA ASN A 139 -6.28 16.76 -10.29
C ASN A 139 -6.81 18.05 -9.64
N GLU A 140 -6.66 19.16 -10.35
CA GLU A 140 -7.06 20.50 -9.88
C GLU A 140 -8.56 20.66 -9.63
N ASN A 141 -9.40 19.78 -10.19
CA ASN A 141 -10.84 19.79 -10.02
C ASN A 141 -11.30 19.08 -8.72
N GLY A 142 -10.38 18.67 -7.85
CA GLY A 142 -10.69 17.90 -6.65
C GLY A 142 -11.12 16.46 -6.93
N LYS A 143 -10.78 15.93 -8.09
CA LYS A 143 -11.16 14.61 -8.61
C LYS A 143 -9.93 13.78 -8.94
N PHE A 144 -10.14 12.54 -9.39
CA PHE A 144 -9.07 11.64 -9.81
C PHE A 144 -9.09 11.38 -11.31
N ASP A 145 -7.91 11.40 -11.92
CA ASP A 145 -7.65 10.72 -13.18
C ASP A 145 -7.18 9.30 -12.87
N VAL A 146 -7.72 8.33 -13.57
CA VAL A 146 -7.47 6.91 -13.31
C VAL A 146 -6.62 6.30 -14.42
N TYR A 147 -5.53 5.65 -14.02
CA TYR A 147 -4.60 4.94 -14.88
C TYR A 147 -4.63 3.45 -14.57
N SER A 148 -4.58 2.59 -15.60
CA SER A 148 -4.55 1.15 -15.43
C SER A 148 -3.55 0.47 -16.36
N ALA A 149 -3.23 -0.79 -16.06
CA ALA A 149 -2.37 -1.66 -16.86
C ALA A 149 -0.91 -1.21 -16.98
N GLY A 150 -0.41 -0.41 -16.04
CA GLY A 150 1.01 -0.08 -15.94
C GLY A 150 1.81 -1.16 -15.19
N GLY A 151 3.11 -1.18 -15.36
CA GLY A 151 3.98 -2.09 -14.64
C GLY A 151 5.44 -2.03 -15.05
N LEU A 152 6.31 -2.53 -14.17
CA LEU A 152 7.77 -2.57 -14.35
C LEU A 152 8.30 -4.03 -14.39
N GLY A 153 7.51 -4.97 -14.93
CA GLY A 153 7.95 -6.33 -15.15
C GLY A 153 8.79 -6.49 -16.42
N ASN A 154 8.94 -7.73 -16.91
CA ASN A 154 9.70 -8.01 -18.14
C ASN A 154 9.20 -7.22 -19.35
N ASN A 155 7.89 -6.96 -19.40
CA ASN A 155 7.26 -6.08 -20.40
C ASN A 155 6.80 -4.81 -19.68
N TYR A 156 7.72 -3.91 -19.39
CA TYR A 156 7.40 -2.64 -18.71
C TYR A 156 6.55 -1.73 -19.60
N LYS A 157 5.51 -1.14 -19.01
CA LYS A 157 4.64 -0.18 -19.70
C LYS A 157 4.14 0.89 -18.74
N MET A 158 3.93 2.07 -19.27
CA MET A 158 3.12 3.09 -18.62
C MET A 158 1.65 2.65 -18.62
N GLY A 159 0.94 3.02 -17.57
CA GLY A 159 -0.50 2.85 -17.52
C GLY A 159 -1.21 3.69 -18.58
N VAL A 160 -2.35 3.21 -19.01
CA VAL A 160 -3.25 3.97 -19.90
C VAL A 160 -4.25 4.72 -19.01
N LYS A 161 -4.52 6.00 -19.34
CA LYS A 161 -5.57 6.75 -18.68
C LYS A 161 -6.93 6.16 -19.12
N VAL A 162 -7.65 5.54 -18.18
CA VAL A 162 -8.93 4.86 -18.44
C VAL A 162 -10.14 5.68 -18.05
N ALA A 163 -9.95 6.69 -17.19
CA ALA A 163 -11.00 7.64 -16.82
C ALA A 163 -10.40 8.97 -16.38
N GLU A 164 -11.18 10.03 -16.54
CA GLU A 164 -10.84 11.40 -16.12
C GLU A 164 -11.93 11.95 -15.20
N ASN A 165 -11.52 12.85 -14.30
CA ASN A 165 -12.43 13.57 -13.42
C ASN A 165 -13.38 12.66 -12.63
N VAL A 166 -12.85 11.52 -12.14
CA VAL A 166 -13.60 10.57 -11.32
C VAL A 166 -13.82 11.16 -9.93
N GLU A 167 -15.07 11.19 -9.50
CA GLU A 167 -15.43 11.63 -8.14
C GLU A 167 -14.79 10.73 -7.09
N PRO A 168 -14.27 11.28 -5.98
CA PRO A 168 -13.60 10.49 -4.95
C PRO A 168 -14.44 9.36 -4.36
N ASN A 169 -15.76 9.51 -4.32
CA ASN A 169 -16.68 8.47 -3.84
C ASN A 169 -16.83 7.28 -4.82
N LYS A 170 -16.24 7.35 -6.01
CA LYS A 170 -16.30 6.31 -7.04
C LYS A 170 -15.06 5.43 -7.10
N ILE A 171 -14.01 5.74 -6.34
CA ILE A 171 -12.73 4.99 -6.43
C ILE A 171 -12.90 3.48 -6.18
N LEU A 172 -13.77 3.07 -5.25
CA LEU A 172 -13.99 1.66 -4.94
C LEU A 172 -14.64 0.89 -6.08
N PHE A 173 -15.44 1.54 -6.93
CA PHE A 173 -15.99 0.91 -8.13
C PHE A 173 -14.88 0.57 -9.13
N TYR A 174 -13.92 1.47 -9.34
CA TYR A 174 -12.77 1.22 -10.20
C TYR A 174 -11.82 0.16 -9.65
N ILE A 175 -11.71 0.06 -8.32
CA ILE A 175 -10.90 -0.98 -7.67
C ILE A 175 -11.55 -2.36 -7.84
N LYS A 176 -12.89 -2.41 -7.85
CA LYS A 176 -13.64 -3.65 -7.99
C LYS A 176 -13.67 -4.17 -9.44
N ALA A 177 -13.77 -3.26 -10.42
CA ALA A 177 -13.82 -3.60 -11.85
C ALA A 177 -12.52 -4.24 -12.36
#